data_d22990bb277a6df4a0a23d9c7675388c
#
_entry.id   d22990bb277a6df4a0a23d9c7675388c
#
_cell.length_a   1.000
_cell.length_b   1.000
_cell.length_c   1.000
_cell.angle_alpha   90.00
_cell.angle_beta   90.00
_cell.angle_gamma   90.00
#
_symmetry.space_group_name_H-M   'P 1'
#
loop_
_entity.id
_entity.type
_entity.pdbx_description
1 polymer ?
#
loop_
_entity_poly.entity_id
_entity_poly.type
_entity_poly.pdbx_seq_one_letter_code
_entity_poly.pdbx_strand_id
1 'polypeptide(L)'
;MNENVKIVFGLIGGLALFLYGMNSMSDALQKAAGERMKKILGFLTRNPIMGALAGALVTAVLQSSSATTVMVIGFVSAGLMSLPQAISVIFGANIGTTMTAQLMAFKISNYIYPIIFVGFILNFVSKKEKVKNIGMVIFSFGLLFEGIEIMGEVMKPLAGSPVFVDLMGKVSSIPVLGVVLGAVMTLVVQSSSATIAVLQNFASQAGPDGVSSVIGLTGAIPILLGDNIGTTITALLASIGQSKNAKRTAIAHSIFNISGSCVFIFLVPWFAKFVQFISPKGNEIDVISRQIANAHTTFNIVCTLVWLPLIPLMVKIVTTIIRGNDKTEKAAFEPKYLDMKVIEQPAAAMVLVSKELNRLGELAESLLSDLKTAIVADGDSKTHGSFIENLEIVHQLQDSVTEYITRLFASGNLTEQQSEQTAGLLYVNNSIQRIADRCEDIDQICEKVNNNGKRLTSEASSEMEDCIDIIQQLLKKAMEAIRKGDAVVAETVFENKKKMHKAEKKYSKAHLNRVKNEVCDASMTRYFSGIMYNFDRMADNCVSIAEEACDNVAFINLDEETGKSMMERGAV
;
A
#
# COMPACT_ATOMS: atom_id res chain seq x y z
N MET A 1 -42.43 -3.42 21.10
CA MET A 1 -41.39 -4.17 20.41
C MET A 1 -40.94 -5.28 21.36
N ASN A 2 -40.81 -6.51 20.88
CA ASN A 2 -40.37 -7.63 21.72
C ASN A 2 -38.95 -7.36 22.25
N GLU A 3 -38.65 -7.77 23.51
CA GLU A 3 -37.36 -7.50 24.15
C GLU A 3 -36.18 -8.10 23.38
N ASN A 4 -36.34 -9.31 22.85
CA ASN A 4 -35.33 -9.94 21.96
C ASN A 4 -35.07 -9.13 20.71
N VAL A 5 -36.07 -8.48 20.11
CA VAL A 5 -35.92 -7.63 18.92
C VAL A 5 -35.17 -6.35 19.26
N LYS A 6 -35.41 -5.77 20.47
CA LYS A 6 -34.64 -4.60 20.95
C LYS A 6 -33.17 -4.94 21.15
N ILE A 7 -32.88 -6.11 21.71
CA ILE A 7 -31.50 -6.59 21.92
C ILE A 7 -30.79 -6.74 20.57
N VAL A 8 -31.43 -7.43 19.59
CA VAL A 8 -30.83 -7.62 18.27
C VAL A 8 -30.59 -6.28 17.56
N PHE A 9 -31.56 -5.37 17.56
CA PHE A 9 -31.38 -4.06 16.91
C PHE A 9 -30.34 -3.19 17.60
N GLY A 10 -30.27 -3.22 18.92
CA GLY A 10 -29.27 -2.49 19.68
C GLY A 10 -27.86 -3.05 19.46
N LEU A 11 -27.70 -4.38 19.38
CA LEU A 11 -26.42 -5.00 19.05
C LEU A 11 -25.96 -4.63 17.63
N ILE A 12 -26.85 -4.74 16.64
CA ILE A 12 -26.52 -4.41 15.24
C ILE A 12 -26.24 -2.90 15.12
N GLY A 13 -27.05 -2.05 15.74
CA GLY A 13 -26.87 -0.59 15.72
C GLY A 13 -25.60 -0.15 16.44
N GLY A 14 -25.33 -0.69 17.62
CA GLY A 14 -24.10 -0.43 18.36
C GLY A 14 -22.85 -0.91 17.61
N LEU A 15 -22.91 -2.12 17.02
CA LEU A 15 -21.83 -2.64 16.20
C LEU A 15 -21.60 -1.78 14.94
N ALA A 16 -22.67 -1.30 14.30
CA ALA A 16 -22.56 -0.41 13.15
C ALA A 16 -21.88 0.92 13.51
N LEU A 17 -22.26 1.54 14.64
CA LEU A 17 -21.59 2.77 15.12
C LEU A 17 -20.14 2.52 15.51
N PHE A 18 -19.84 1.40 16.16
CA PHE A 18 -18.50 0.99 16.51
C PHE A 18 -17.62 0.84 15.24
N LEU A 19 -18.09 0.08 14.24
CA LEU A 19 -17.36 -0.15 13.00
C LEU A 19 -17.17 1.14 12.20
N TYR A 20 -18.21 1.98 12.12
CA TYR A 20 -18.12 3.27 11.46
C TYR A 20 -17.12 4.20 12.16
N GLY A 21 -17.18 4.28 13.50
CA GLY A 21 -16.23 5.04 14.30
C GLY A 21 -14.80 4.54 14.11
N MET A 22 -14.60 3.23 14.13
CA MET A 22 -13.28 2.61 13.92
C MET A 22 -12.72 2.92 12.53
N ASN A 23 -13.52 2.74 11.47
CA ASN A 23 -13.07 2.99 10.10
C ASN A 23 -12.79 4.47 9.87
N SER A 24 -13.69 5.36 10.30
CA SER A 24 -13.48 6.82 10.17
C SER A 24 -12.28 7.32 10.98
N MET A 25 -12.01 6.71 12.14
CA MET A 25 -10.80 7.00 12.92
C MET A 25 -9.54 6.54 12.19
N SER A 26 -9.57 5.35 11.59
CA SER A 26 -8.47 4.81 10.77
C SER A 26 -8.14 5.74 9.60
N ASP A 27 -9.15 6.13 8.81
CA ASP A 27 -8.99 7.02 7.66
C ASP A 27 -8.41 8.38 8.08
N ALA A 28 -8.93 8.93 9.17
CA ALA A 28 -8.45 10.21 9.70
C ALA A 28 -7.01 10.10 10.24
N LEU A 29 -6.64 8.98 10.89
CA LEU A 29 -5.27 8.70 11.33
C LEU A 29 -4.31 8.56 10.14
N GLN A 30 -4.72 7.85 9.08
CA GLN A 30 -3.93 7.73 7.86
C GLN A 30 -3.68 9.10 7.21
N LYS A 31 -4.74 9.92 7.09
CA LYS A 31 -4.63 11.30 6.56
C LYS A 31 -3.75 12.17 7.45
N ALA A 32 -3.86 12.07 8.77
CA ALA A 32 -3.02 12.81 9.72
C ALA A 32 -1.55 12.33 9.73
N ALA A 33 -1.32 11.04 9.47
CA ALA A 33 0.02 10.47 9.39
C ALA A 33 0.77 10.92 8.12
N GLY A 34 0.07 11.10 6.99
CA GLY A 34 0.57 11.67 5.75
C GLY A 34 1.99 11.19 5.37
N GLU A 35 2.93 12.13 5.26
CA GLU A 35 4.34 11.88 4.93
C GLU A 35 5.07 10.93 5.90
N ARG A 36 4.63 10.85 7.17
CA ARG A 36 5.25 9.94 8.14
C ARG A 36 5.04 8.49 7.77
N MET A 37 3.93 8.17 7.10
CA MET A 37 3.66 6.82 6.60
C MET A 37 4.72 6.37 5.60
N LYS A 38 5.15 7.24 4.68
CA LYS A 38 6.25 6.94 3.73
C LYS A 38 7.54 6.57 4.46
N LYS A 39 7.89 7.29 5.54
CA LYS A 39 9.07 7.01 6.35
C LYS A 39 8.96 5.66 7.07
N ILE A 40 7.79 5.34 7.61
CA ILE A 40 7.55 4.06 8.30
C ILE A 40 7.66 2.90 7.29
N LEU A 41 7.11 3.06 6.08
CA LEU A 41 7.23 2.06 5.01
C LEU A 41 8.70 1.80 4.62
N GLY A 42 9.57 2.82 4.64
CA GLY A 42 11.00 2.67 4.40
C GLY A 42 11.75 1.80 5.43
N PHE A 43 11.19 1.57 6.63
CA PHE A 43 11.78 0.66 7.61
C PHE A 43 11.40 -0.82 7.40
N LEU A 44 10.38 -1.10 6.58
CA LEU A 44 9.86 -2.46 6.37
C LEU A 44 10.91 -3.42 5.80
N THR A 45 11.88 -2.90 5.07
CA THR A 45 12.87 -3.70 4.31
C THR A 45 14.26 -3.79 4.97
N ARG A 46 14.50 -3.08 6.08
CA ARG A 46 15.85 -2.95 6.68
C ARG A 46 16.39 -4.23 7.30
N ASN A 47 15.67 -4.76 8.27
CA ASN A 47 15.98 -6.03 8.95
C ASN A 47 14.73 -6.57 9.65
N PRO A 48 14.71 -7.84 10.11
CA PRO A 48 13.51 -8.42 10.71
C PRO A 48 12.97 -7.68 11.95
N ILE A 49 13.84 -7.13 12.80
CA ILE A 49 13.41 -6.38 13.99
C ILE A 49 12.73 -5.08 13.56
N MET A 50 13.36 -4.34 12.64
CA MET A 50 12.78 -3.10 12.10
C MET A 50 11.51 -3.38 11.31
N GLY A 51 11.45 -4.50 10.58
CA GLY A 51 10.25 -4.97 9.90
C GLY A 51 9.09 -5.20 10.88
N ALA A 52 9.33 -5.88 12.00
CA ALA A 52 8.32 -6.10 13.03
C ALA A 52 7.87 -4.79 13.70
N LEU A 53 8.82 -3.88 14.03
CA LEU A 53 8.48 -2.56 14.59
C LEU A 53 7.66 -1.72 13.61
N ALA A 54 8.08 -1.67 12.34
CA ALA A 54 7.35 -0.96 11.31
C ALA A 54 5.97 -1.56 11.06
N GLY A 55 5.84 -2.89 11.03
CA GLY A 55 4.56 -3.59 10.94
C GLY A 55 3.62 -3.23 12.08
N ALA A 56 4.13 -3.17 13.32
CA ALA A 56 3.35 -2.75 14.48
C ALA A 56 2.90 -1.29 14.37
N LEU A 57 3.79 -0.38 13.96
CA LEU A 57 3.47 1.04 13.78
C LEU A 57 2.48 1.27 12.64
N VAL A 58 2.70 0.63 11.49
CA VAL A 58 1.77 0.73 10.35
C VAL A 58 0.38 0.26 10.78
N THR A 59 0.30 -0.90 11.42
CA THR A 59 -1.00 -1.44 11.87
C THR A 59 -1.64 -0.57 12.95
N ALA A 60 -0.87 -0.01 13.86
CA ALA A 60 -1.40 0.92 14.87
C ALA A 60 -1.97 2.21 14.23
N VAL A 61 -1.39 2.69 13.13
CA VAL A 61 -1.91 3.84 12.37
C VAL A 61 -3.10 3.45 11.50
N LEU A 62 -2.99 2.34 10.76
CA LEU A 62 -4.07 1.84 9.90
C LEU A 62 -5.24 1.26 10.71
N GLN A 63 -5.05 0.96 12.01
CA GLN A 63 -6.02 0.28 12.88
C GLN A 63 -6.54 -1.04 12.28
N SER A 64 -5.80 -1.62 11.33
CA SER A 64 -6.19 -2.81 10.57
C SER A 64 -4.98 -3.66 10.19
N SER A 65 -4.83 -4.82 10.84
CA SER A 65 -3.82 -5.81 10.45
C SER A 65 -4.12 -6.45 9.10
N SER A 66 -5.39 -6.57 8.73
CA SER A 66 -5.79 -7.06 7.43
C SER A 66 -5.29 -6.14 6.32
N ALA A 67 -5.46 -4.82 6.45
CA ALA A 67 -4.95 -3.82 5.50
C ALA A 67 -3.41 -3.88 5.40
N THR A 68 -2.72 -3.93 6.54
CA THR A 68 -1.25 -4.10 6.57
C THR A 68 -0.81 -5.40 5.88
N THR A 69 -1.50 -6.51 6.14
CA THR A 69 -1.16 -7.81 5.55
C THR A 69 -1.41 -7.85 4.04
N VAL A 70 -2.52 -7.27 3.56
CA VAL A 70 -2.81 -7.14 2.12
C VAL A 70 -1.73 -6.31 1.42
N MET A 71 -1.32 -5.19 2.02
CA MET A 71 -0.23 -4.35 1.53
C MET A 71 1.08 -5.14 1.42
N VAL A 72 1.45 -5.88 2.46
CA VAL A 72 2.68 -6.70 2.48
C VAL A 72 2.62 -7.80 1.42
N ILE A 73 1.48 -8.47 1.26
CA ILE A 73 1.24 -9.48 0.22
C ILE A 73 1.42 -8.86 -1.18
N GLY A 74 0.89 -7.65 -1.41
CA GLY A 74 1.08 -6.91 -2.65
C GLY A 74 2.55 -6.57 -2.91
N PHE A 75 3.27 -6.07 -1.91
CA PHE A 75 4.71 -5.78 -2.04
C PHE A 75 5.55 -7.03 -2.33
N VAL A 76 5.23 -8.16 -1.70
CA VAL A 76 5.90 -9.44 -1.99
C VAL A 76 5.58 -9.90 -3.40
N SER A 77 4.33 -9.79 -3.83
CA SER A 77 3.91 -10.17 -5.18
C SER A 77 4.58 -9.32 -6.24
N ALA A 78 4.74 -8.04 -5.97
CA ALA A 78 5.46 -7.08 -6.81
C ALA A 78 7.01 -7.25 -6.75
N GLY A 79 7.54 -8.13 -5.89
CA GLY A 79 8.98 -8.32 -5.71
C GLY A 79 9.69 -7.17 -4.98
N LEU A 80 8.94 -6.29 -4.32
CA LEU A 80 9.47 -5.15 -3.55
C LEU A 80 9.90 -5.55 -2.14
N MET A 81 9.47 -6.73 -1.69
CA MET A 81 9.76 -7.25 -0.37
C MET A 81 10.08 -8.74 -0.45
N SER A 82 11.13 -9.18 0.22
CA SER A 82 11.47 -10.59 0.34
C SER A 82 10.54 -11.31 1.33
N LEU A 83 10.41 -12.63 1.19
CA LEU A 83 9.60 -13.45 2.10
C LEU A 83 9.98 -13.29 3.59
N PRO A 84 11.28 -13.30 3.98
CA PRO A 84 11.67 -13.07 5.38
C PRO A 84 11.26 -11.70 5.93
N GLN A 85 11.40 -10.64 5.11
CA GLN A 85 10.97 -9.28 5.47
C GLN A 85 9.45 -9.23 5.70
N ALA A 86 8.67 -9.78 4.77
CA ALA A 86 7.22 -9.84 4.86
C ALA A 86 6.74 -10.57 6.13
N ILE A 87 7.34 -11.71 6.45
CA ILE A 87 7.04 -12.49 7.66
C ILE A 87 7.27 -11.63 8.91
N SER A 88 8.38 -10.90 8.98
CA SER A 88 8.67 -10.04 10.13
C SER A 88 7.66 -8.91 10.30
N VAL A 89 7.24 -8.28 9.20
CA VAL A 89 6.22 -7.22 9.20
C VAL A 89 4.88 -7.75 9.69
N ILE A 90 4.47 -8.94 9.26
CA ILE A 90 3.22 -9.58 9.69
C ILE A 90 3.25 -9.88 11.20
N PHE A 91 4.36 -10.36 11.73
CA PHE A 91 4.50 -10.55 13.17
C PHE A 91 4.30 -9.25 13.95
N GLY A 92 4.87 -8.16 13.46
CA GLY A 92 4.63 -6.83 13.99
C GLY A 92 3.18 -6.37 13.86
N ALA A 93 2.54 -6.63 12.72
CA ALA A 93 1.16 -6.28 12.47
C ALA A 93 0.21 -6.90 13.50
N ASN A 94 0.45 -8.15 13.91
CA ASN A 94 -0.32 -8.79 14.97
C ASN A 94 -0.18 -8.06 16.33
N ILE A 95 1.02 -7.54 16.65
CA ILE A 95 1.19 -6.68 17.84
C ILE A 95 0.41 -5.37 17.67
N GLY A 96 0.52 -4.72 16.50
CA GLY A 96 -0.15 -3.45 16.21
C GLY A 96 -1.67 -3.49 16.38
N THR A 97 -2.30 -4.61 16.00
CA THR A 97 -3.75 -4.84 16.19
C THR A 97 -4.17 -4.74 17.65
N THR A 98 -3.30 -5.12 18.58
CA THR A 98 -3.65 -5.11 20.01
C THR A 98 -3.84 -3.71 20.57
N MET A 99 -3.33 -2.68 19.90
CA MET A 99 -3.53 -1.28 20.27
C MET A 99 -5.02 -0.90 20.30
N THR A 100 -5.81 -1.41 19.35
CA THR A 100 -7.26 -1.20 19.34
C THR A 100 -7.90 -1.79 20.58
N ALA A 101 -7.55 -3.03 20.95
CA ALA A 101 -8.04 -3.66 22.18
C ALA A 101 -7.66 -2.86 23.45
N GLN A 102 -6.44 -2.30 23.48
CA GLN A 102 -5.98 -1.45 24.59
C GLN A 102 -6.76 -0.13 24.65
N LEU A 103 -7.07 0.48 23.52
CA LEU A 103 -7.90 1.68 23.46
C LEU A 103 -9.33 1.39 24.00
N MET A 104 -9.94 0.31 23.53
CA MET A 104 -11.31 -0.07 23.95
C MET A 104 -11.41 -0.42 25.43
N ALA A 105 -10.32 -0.81 26.07
CA ALA A 105 -10.29 -1.12 27.49
C ALA A 105 -10.26 0.12 28.41
N PHE A 106 -10.31 1.35 27.87
CA PHE A 106 -10.49 2.54 28.68
C PHE A 106 -11.96 2.72 29.09
N LYS A 107 -12.22 3.03 30.37
CA LYS A 107 -13.54 3.38 30.88
C LYS A 107 -13.73 4.88 30.73
N ILE A 108 -14.35 5.32 29.63
CA ILE A 108 -14.58 6.74 29.32
C ILE A 108 -16.06 7.08 29.15
N SER A 109 -16.99 6.21 29.58
CA SER A 109 -18.44 6.39 29.40
C SER A 109 -18.92 7.80 29.73
N ASN A 110 -18.43 8.37 30.83
CA ASN A 110 -18.82 9.73 31.28
C ASN A 110 -18.29 10.85 30.37
N TYR A 111 -17.33 10.57 29.48
CA TYR A 111 -16.66 11.57 28.61
C TYR A 111 -16.98 11.39 27.13
N ILE A 112 -17.80 10.42 26.76
CA ILE A 112 -18.11 10.10 25.36
C ILE A 112 -18.69 11.33 24.65
N TYR A 113 -19.74 11.95 25.19
CA TYR A 113 -20.39 13.11 24.57
C TYR A 113 -19.51 14.35 24.50
N PRO A 114 -18.76 14.74 25.55
CA PRO A 114 -17.74 15.78 25.44
C PRO A 114 -16.69 15.50 24.36
N ILE A 115 -16.22 14.27 24.22
CA ILE A 115 -15.24 13.87 23.19
C ILE A 115 -15.85 14.03 21.81
N ILE A 116 -17.06 13.53 21.58
CA ILE A 116 -17.81 13.70 20.32
C ILE A 116 -17.94 15.17 19.97
N PHE A 117 -18.36 16.01 20.94
CA PHE A 117 -18.56 17.43 20.72
C PHE A 117 -17.26 18.16 20.36
N VAL A 118 -16.18 17.93 21.11
CA VAL A 118 -14.87 18.55 20.81
C VAL A 118 -14.37 18.12 19.43
N GLY A 119 -14.46 16.82 19.11
CA GLY A 119 -14.08 16.31 17.81
C GLY A 119 -14.89 16.94 16.67
N PHE A 120 -16.21 17.05 16.85
CA PHE A 120 -17.10 17.71 15.90
C PHE A 120 -16.71 19.15 15.66
N ILE A 121 -16.51 19.94 16.72
CA ILE A 121 -16.14 21.38 16.61
C ILE A 121 -14.80 21.53 15.87
N LEU A 122 -13.78 20.73 16.22
CA LEU A 122 -12.48 20.79 15.56
C LEU A 122 -12.57 20.44 14.07
N ASN A 123 -13.38 19.45 13.72
CA ASN A 123 -13.59 19.04 12.34
C ASN A 123 -14.40 20.07 11.54
N PHE A 124 -15.47 20.60 12.13
CA PHE A 124 -16.43 21.47 11.44
C PHE A 124 -15.92 22.91 11.29
N VAL A 125 -15.30 23.47 12.34
CA VAL A 125 -14.92 24.90 12.38
C VAL A 125 -13.54 25.16 11.77
N SER A 126 -12.62 24.20 11.83
CA SER A 126 -11.26 24.41 11.36
C SER A 126 -11.18 24.51 9.82
N LYS A 127 -10.36 25.44 9.34
CA LYS A 127 -9.99 25.52 7.92
C LYS A 127 -8.71 24.73 7.59
N LYS A 128 -7.92 24.36 8.62
CA LYS A 128 -6.67 23.62 8.44
C LYS A 128 -6.96 22.12 8.38
N GLU A 129 -6.61 21.48 7.28
CA GLU A 129 -6.88 20.07 7.03
C GLU A 129 -6.35 19.15 8.14
N LYS A 130 -5.12 19.41 8.60
CA LYS A 130 -4.52 18.67 9.71
C LYS A 130 -5.37 18.73 10.99
N VAL A 131 -5.96 19.88 11.31
CA VAL A 131 -6.82 20.05 12.48
C VAL A 131 -8.16 19.36 12.26
N LYS A 132 -8.73 19.42 11.05
CA LYS A 132 -9.93 18.66 10.68
C LYS A 132 -9.72 17.16 10.88
N ASN A 133 -8.62 16.63 10.39
CA ASN A 133 -8.30 15.21 10.53
C ASN A 133 -8.13 14.80 12.00
N ILE A 134 -7.46 15.62 12.82
CA ILE A 134 -7.38 15.40 14.28
C ILE A 134 -8.78 15.46 14.92
N GLY A 135 -9.60 16.43 14.54
CA GLY A 135 -10.99 16.54 14.98
C GLY A 135 -11.79 15.29 14.63
N MET A 136 -11.60 14.76 13.40
CA MET A 136 -12.26 13.52 12.96
C MET A 136 -11.79 12.30 13.75
N VAL A 137 -10.50 12.19 14.09
CA VAL A 137 -9.99 11.12 14.96
C VAL A 137 -10.71 11.16 16.33
N ILE A 138 -10.80 12.36 16.95
CA ILE A 138 -11.44 12.54 18.25
C ILE A 138 -12.95 12.24 18.17
N PHE A 139 -13.62 12.73 17.14
CA PHE A 139 -15.05 12.49 16.91
C PHE A 139 -15.36 11.00 16.75
N SER A 140 -14.60 10.35 15.87
CA SER A 140 -14.75 8.93 15.55
C SER A 140 -14.41 8.02 16.74
N PHE A 141 -13.42 8.42 17.56
CA PHE A 141 -13.12 7.77 18.83
C PHE A 141 -14.32 7.83 19.79
N GLY A 142 -15.00 8.96 19.89
CA GLY A 142 -16.23 9.07 20.66
C GLY A 142 -17.35 8.20 20.13
N LEU A 143 -17.57 8.15 18.80
CA LEU A 143 -18.57 7.28 18.17
C LEU A 143 -18.30 5.79 18.41
N LEU A 144 -17.03 5.40 18.37
CA LEU A 144 -16.60 4.03 18.66
C LEU A 144 -17.03 3.62 20.08
N PHE A 145 -16.80 4.48 21.06
CA PHE A 145 -17.20 4.21 22.44
C PHE A 145 -18.71 4.27 22.66
N GLU A 146 -19.43 5.14 21.98
CA GLU A 146 -20.90 5.15 22.00
C GLU A 146 -21.46 3.82 21.46
N GLY A 147 -20.89 3.29 20.38
CA GLY A 147 -21.26 1.97 19.87
C GLY A 147 -21.03 0.85 20.90
N ILE A 148 -19.90 0.90 21.64
CA ILE A 148 -19.61 -0.04 22.75
C ILE A 148 -20.63 0.09 23.87
N GLU A 149 -20.98 1.31 24.27
CA GLU A 149 -21.96 1.58 25.36
C GLU A 149 -23.34 1.05 25.01
N ILE A 150 -23.82 1.33 23.78
CA ILE A 150 -25.11 0.80 23.29
C ILE A 150 -25.10 -0.74 23.30
N MET A 151 -24.04 -1.38 22.80
CA MET A 151 -23.93 -2.84 22.87
C MET A 151 -23.99 -3.35 24.31
N GLY A 152 -23.29 -2.69 25.24
CA GLY A 152 -23.26 -3.04 26.64
C GLY A 152 -24.63 -2.99 27.31
N GLU A 153 -25.38 -1.93 27.07
CA GLU A 153 -26.73 -1.78 27.64
C GLU A 153 -27.69 -2.88 27.18
N VAL A 154 -27.68 -3.20 25.89
CA VAL A 154 -28.61 -4.23 25.38
C VAL A 154 -28.14 -5.66 25.69
N MET A 155 -26.88 -5.87 26.07
CA MET A 155 -26.37 -7.17 26.50
C MET A 155 -26.68 -7.53 27.95
N LYS A 156 -26.97 -6.55 28.81
CA LYS A 156 -27.31 -6.77 30.25
C LYS A 156 -28.40 -7.83 30.44
N PRO A 157 -29.55 -7.79 29.75
CA PRO A 157 -30.58 -8.82 29.91
C PRO A 157 -30.12 -10.21 29.45
N LEU A 158 -29.25 -10.31 28.44
CA LEU A 158 -28.72 -11.59 27.95
C LEU A 158 -27.82 -12.26 29.01
N ALA A 159 -26.98 -11.49 29.68
CA ALA A 159 -26.08 -12.00 30.73
C ALA A 159 -26.85 -12.67 31.88
N GLY A 160 -28.12 -12.26 32.14
CA GLY A 160 -29.01 -12.89 33.10
C GLY A 160 -29.81 -14.09 32.58
N SER A 161 -29.75 -14.39 31.29
CA SER A 161 -30.50 -15.51 30.67
C SER A 161 -29.88 -16.86 31.05
N PRO A 162 -30.67 -17.83 31.63
CA PRO A 162 -30.14 -19.14 32.00
C PRO A 162 -29.53 -19.93 30.84
N VAL A 163 -30.13 -19.83 29.62
CA VAL A 163 -29.64 -20.50 28.40
C VAL A 163 -28.27 -19.93 28.00
N PHE A 164 -28.13 -18.63 28.15
CA PHE A 164 -26.91 -17.93 27.79
C PHE A 164 -25.78 -18.22 28.80
N VAL A 165 -26.08 -18.18 30.10
CA VAL A 165 -25.13 -18.53 31.18
C VAL A 165 -24.64 -19.99 31.05
N ASP A 166 -25.53 -20.94 30.71
CA ASP A 166 -25.14 -22.33 30.45
C ASP A 166 -24.20 -22.44 29.23
N LEU A 167 -24.50 -21.72 28.12
CA LEU A 167 -23.65 -21.67 26.96
C LEU A 167 -22.24 -21.14 27.27
N MET A 168 -22.17 -20.04 28.02
CA MET A 168 -20.90 -19.43 28.44
C MET A 168 -20.13 -20.32 29.42
N GLY A 169 -20.83 -21.00 30.33
CA GLY A 169 -20.24 -22.01 31.19
C GLY A 169 -19.59 -23.17 30.37
N LYS A 170 -20.23 -23.61 29.30
CA LYS A 170 -19.66 -24.61 28.36
C LYS A 170 -18.45 -24.09 27.63
N VAL A 171 -18.50 -22.84 27.14
CA VAL A 171 -17.35 -22.20 26.47
C VAL A 171 -16.17 -22.06 27.43
N SER A 172 -16.42 -21.69 28.68
CA SER A 172 -15.39 -21.55 29.72
C SER A 172 -14.79 -22.91 30.15
N SER A 173 -15.60 -23.98 30.17
CA SER A 173 -15.16 -25.32 30.57
C SER A 173 -14.48 -26.10 29.45
N ILE A 174 -14.77 -25.77 28.19
CA ILE A 174 -14.21 -26.44 26.99
C ILE A 174 -13.44 -25.41 26.14
N PRO A 175 -12.14 -25.19 26.41
CA PRO A 175 -11.36 -24.14 25.72
C PRO A 175 -11.41 -24.24 24.20
N VAL A 176 -11.45 -25.44 23.62
CA VAL A 176 -11.55 -25.64 22.16
C VAL A 176 -12.83 -25.01 21.60
N LEU A 177 -13.95 -25.07 22.32
CA LEU A 177 -15.19 -24.45 21.90
C LEU A 177 -15.07 -22.92 21.85
N GLY A 178 -14.36 -22.33 22.83
CA GLY A 178 -14.03 -20.91 22.81
C GLY A 178 -13.18 -20.51 21.60
N VAL A 179 -12.17 -21.31 21.25
CA VAL A 179 -11.34 -21.07 20.06
C VAL A 179 -12.18 -21.14 18.78
N VAL A 180 -13.03 -22.14 18.64
CA VAL A 180 -13.91 -22.27 17.47
C VAL A 180 -14.87 -21.08 17.39
N LEU A 181 -15.47 -20.68 18.51
CA LEU A 181 -16.37 -19.53 18.54
C LEU A 181 -15.67 -18.24 18.10
N GLY A 182 -14.50 -17.94 18.66
CA GLY A 182 -13.72 -16.75 18.29
C GLY A 182 -13.31 -16.76 16.82
N ALA A 183 -12.85 -17.91 16.32
CA ALA A 183 -12.46 -18.07 14.92
C ALA A 183 -13.63 -17.86 13.97
N VAL A 184 -14.80 -18.45 14.25
CA VAL A 184 -16.01 -18.29 13.43
C VAL A 184 -16.52 -16.84 13.47
N MET A 185 -16.55 -16.22 14.65
CA MET A 185 -16.96 -14.81 14.76
C MET A 185 -16.10 -13.91 13.89
N THR A 186 -14.78 -14.05 13.99
CA THR A 186 -13.85 -13.21 13.21
C THR A 186 -13.89 -13.51 11.72
N LEU A 187 -14.08 -14.77 11.35
CA LEU A 187 -14.25 -15.17 9.95
C LEU A 187 -15.50 -14.55 9.32
N VAL A 188 -16.61 -14.49 10.07
CA VAL A 188 -17.88 -13.91 9.59
C VAL A 188 -17.80 -12.38 9.56
N VAL A 189 -17.32 -11.77 10.65
CA VAL A 189 -17.25 -10.29 10.77
C VAL A 189 -16.08 -9.72 9.97
N GLN A 190 -15.05 -10.52 9.69
CA GLN A 190 -13.79 -10.14 9.03
C GLN A 190 -13.05 -8.98 9.73
N SER A 191 -13.29 -8.81 11.02
CA SER A 191 -12.70 -7.77 11.86
C SER A 191 -12.39 -8.31 13.26
N SER A 192 -11.11 -8.54 13.54
CA SER A 192 -10.65 -8.94 14.87
C SER A 192 -10.94 -7.86 15.93
N SER A 193 -10.80 -6.58 15.56
CA SER A 193 -11.13 -5.48 16.48
C SER A 193 -12.59 -5.50 16.91
N ALA A 194 -13.52 -5.81 15.98
CA ALA A 194 -14.93 -5.94 16.31
C ALA A 194 -15.21 -7.16 17.19
N THR A 195 -14.60 -8.31 16.88
CA THR A 195 -14.74 -9.52 17.72
C THR A 195 -14.23 -9.28 19.14
N ILE A 196 -13.06 -8.63 19.30
CA ILE A 196 -12.50 -8.30 20.60
C ILE A 196 -13.36 -7.26 21.34
N ALA A 197 -13.93 -6.25 20.64
CA ALA A 197 -14.84 -5.28 21.26
C ALA A 197 -16.08 -5.96 21.84
N VAL A 198 -16.69 -6.86 21.08
CA VAL A 198 -17.83 -7.66 21.54
C VAL A 198 -17.43 -8.54 22.72
N LEU A 199 -16.27 -9.21 22.66
CA LEU A 199 -15.76 -10.04 23.75
C LEU A 199 -15.50 -9.24 25.03
N GLN A 200 -14.84 -8.08 24.92
CA GLN A 200 -14.55 -7.21 26.06
C GLN A 200 -15.83 -6.67 26.71
N ASN A 201 -16.75 -6.20 25.88
CA ASN A 201 -18.04 -5.70 26.32
C ASN A 201 -18.83 -6.79 27.04
N PHE A 202 -18.85 -7.97 26.44
CA PHE A 202 -19.54 -9.13 26.94
C PHE A 202 -18.94 -9.62 28.28
N ALA A 203 -17.63 -9.75 28.34
CA ALA A 203 -16.94 -10.14 29.58
C ALA A 203 -17.11 -9.12 30.72
N SER A 204 -17.41 -7.86 30.39
CA SER A 204 -17.69 -6.82 31.39
C SER A 204 -19.12 -6.88 31.98
N GLN A 205 -19.99 -7.77 31.48
CA GLN A 205 -21.31 -8.00 32.05
C GLN A 205 -21.21 -8.87 33.31
N ALA A 206 -21.99 -8.51 34.34
CA ALA A 206 -22.08 -9.29 35.57
C ALA A 206 -22.83 -10.61 35.32
N GLY A 207 -22.31 -11.68 35.85
CA GLY A 207 -22.99 -12.96 35.90
C GLY A 207 -24.17 -12.97 36.91
N PRO A 208 -24.78 -14.14 37.12
CA PRO A 208 -25.94 -14.25 38.05
C PRO A 208 -25.67 -13.83 39.49
N ASP A 209 -24.39 -13.83 39.91
CA ASP A 209 -23.96 -13.40 41.25
C ASP A 209 -23.84 -11.86 41.38
N GLY A 210 -23.95 -11.12 40.26
CA GLY A 210 -23.84 -9.67 40.22
C GLY A 210 -22.41 -9.11 40.43
N VAL A 211 -21.40 -9.97 40.59
CA VAL A 211 -20.04 -9.57 40.99
C VAL A 211 -19.00 -10.11 40.01
N SER A 212 -19.12 -11.37 39.60
CA SER A 212 -18.19 -12.03 38.68
C SER A 212 -18.56 -11.75 37.22
N SER A 213 -17.57 -11.79 36.34
CA SER A 213 -17.81 -11.73 34.88
C SER A 213 -18.61 -12.94 34.44
N VAL A 214 -19.53 -12.73 33.49
CA VAL A 214 -20.35 -13.80 32.88
C VAL A 214 -19.52 -14.90 32.21
N ILE A 215 -18.28 -14.62 31.76
CA ILE A 215 -17.39 -15.61 31.12
C ILE A 215 -16.05 -15.76 31.83
N GLY A 216 -15.64 -14.76 32.61
CA GLY A 216 -14.33 -14.73 33.24
C GLY A 216 -13.13 -14.70 32.27
N LEU A 217 -11.95 -14.38 32.80
CA LEU A 217 -10.75 -14.28 31.97
C LEU A 217 -10.33 -15.63 31.34
N THR A 218 -10.51 -16.73 32.05
CA THR A 218 -10.18 -18.09 31.57
C THR A 218 -11.08 -18.53 30.42
N GLY A 219 -12.32 -18.06 30.36
CA GLY A 219 -13.22 -18.30 29.23
C GLY A 219 -13.00 -17.34 28.08
N ALA A 220 -12.60 -16.10 28.37
CA ALA A 220 -12.32 -15.09 27.33
C ALA A 220 -11.04 -15.36 26.53
N ILE A 221 -9.96 -15.88 27.17
CA ILE A 221 -8.69 -16.20 26.50
C ILE A 221 -8.87 -17.17 25.32
N PRO A 222 -9.56 -18.31 25.43
CA PRO A 222 -9.77 -19.19 24.27
C PRO A 222 -10.48 -18.51 23.09
N ILE A 223 -11.46 -17.64 23.33
CA ILE A 223 -12.15 -16.89 22.28
C ILE A 223 -11.16 -15.93 21.59
N LEU A 224 -10.32 -15.25 22.35
CA LEU A 224 -9.25 -14.38 21.86
C LEU A 224 -8.25 -15.16 21.00
N LEU A 225 -7.85 -16.37 21.40
CA LEU A 225 -6.97 -17.24 20.58
C LEU A 225 -7.64 -17.61 19.26
N GLY A 226 -8.94 -17.90 19.30
CA GLY A 226 -9.75 -18.15 18.11
C GLY A 226 -9.84 -16.94 17.17
N ASP A 227 -10.07 -15.76 17.72
CA ASP A 227 -10.07 -14.49 16.98
C ASP A 227 -8.77 -14.30 16.18
N ASN A 228 -7.62 -14.53 16.80
CA ASN A 228 -6.32 -14.44 16.11
C ASN A 228 -6.20 -15.44 14.96
N ILE A 229 -6.71 -16.66 15.11
CA ILE A 229 -6.76 -17.65 14.00
C ILE A 229 -7.69 -17.16 12.89
N GLY A 230 -8.90 -16.71 13.25
CA GLY A 230 -9.92 -16.23 12.30
C GLY A 230 -9.42 -15.08 11.43
N THR A 231 -8.62 -14.17 11.98
CA THR A 231 -8.05 -13.02 11.28
C THR A 231 -7.20 -13.44 10.07
N THR A 232 -6.62 -14.64 10.07
CA THR A 232 -5.73 -15.10 8.99
C THR A 232 -6.45 -15.37 7.68
N ILE A 233 -7.77 -15.52 7.69
CA ILE A 233 -8.57 -15.76 6.47
C ILE A 233 -8.43 -14.61 5.46
N THR A 234 -8.34 -13.37 5.93
CA THR A 234 -8.18 -12.19 5.05
C THR A 234 -6.87 -12.24 4.28
N ALA A 235 -5.78 -12.69 4.93
CA ALA A 235 -4.49 -12.89 4.29
C ALA A 235 -4.54 -14.00 3.24
N LEU A 236 -5.19 -15.11 3.55
CA LEU A 236 -5.35 -16.24 2.62
C LEU A 236 -6.16 -15.81 1.39
N LEU A 237 -7.28 -15.11 1.58
CA LEU A 237 -8.10 -14.60 0.48
C LEU A 237 -7.31 -13.58 -0.37
N ALA A 238 -6.57 -12.66 0.26
CA ALA A 238 -5.75 -11.69 -0.46
C ALA A 238 -4.64 -12.34 -1.30
N SER A 239 -4.14 -13.50 -0.88
CA SER A 239 -3.08 -14.24 -1.59
C SER A 239 -3.55 -15.02 -2.83
N ILE A 240 -4.86 -15.16 -3.03
CA ILE A 240 -5.44 -15.86 -4.19
C ILE A 240 -5.07 -15.09 -5.47
N GLY A 241 -4.50 -15.79 -6.44
CA GLY A 241 -4.03 -15.19 -7.70
C GLY A 241 -2.65 -14.52 -7.61
N GLN A 242 -2.06 -14.42 -6.42
CA GLN A 242 -0.76 -13.78 -6.19
C GLN A 242 0.41 -14.75 -6.35
N SER A 243 1.64 -14.21 -6.30
CA SER A 243 2.90 -14.96 -6.38
C SER A 243 3.01 -16.05 -5.29
N LYS A 244 3.89 -17.03 -5.49
CA LYS A 244 4.12 -18.09 -4.50
C LYS A 244 4.64 -17.53 -3.18
N ASN A 245 5.50 -16.52 -3.23
CA ASN A 245 5.99 -15.86 -2.03
C ASN A 245 4.89 -15.10 -1.29
N ALA A 246 3.96 -14.47 -2.00
CA ALA A 246 2.77 -13.85 -1.42
C ALA A 246 1.87 -14.88 -0.71
N LYS A 247 1.63 -16.05 -1.33
CA LYS A 247 0.91 -17.16 -0.71
C LYS A 247 1.64 -17.74 0.51
N ARG A 248 2.97 -17.88 0.43
CA ARG A 248 3.83 -18.30 1.57
C ARG A 248 3.71 -17.32 2.75
N THR A 249 3.64 -16.03 2.45
CA THR A 249 3.45 -14.97 3.44
C THR A 249 2.10 -15.11 4.16
N ALA A 250 1.02 -15.37 3.43
CA ALA A 250 -0.30 -15.61 4.03
C ALA A 250 -0.33 -16.88 4.90
N ILE A 251 0.31 -17.97 4.45
CA ILE A 251 0.43 -19.21 5.25
C ILE A 251 1.30 -18.97 6.49
N ALA A 252 2.37 -18.18 6.41
CA ALA A 252 3.18 -17.84 7.58
C ALA A 252 2.34 -17.11 8.65
N HIS A 253 1.44 -16.20 8.24
CA HIS A 253 0.49 -15.56 9.15
C HIS A 253 -0.42 -16.59 9.86
N SER A 254 -0.94 -17.56 9.11
CA SER A 254 -1.77 -18.62 9.68
C SER A 254 -0.98 -19.51 10.65
N ILE A 255 0.24 -19.92 10.28
CA ILE A 255 1.09 -20.76 11.13
C ILE A 255 1.45 -20.02 12.43
N PHE A 256 1.76 -18.72 12.37
CA PHE A 256 2.05 -17.90 13.55
C PHE A 256 0.89 -17.96 14.55
N ASN A 257 -0.34 -17.66 14.11
CA ASN A 257 -1.50 -17.62 14.98
C ASN A 257 -1.94 -19.00 15.45
N ILE A 258 -1.94 -20.02 14.57
CA ILE A 258 -2.33 -21.38 14.92
C ILE A 258 -1.34 -22.00 15.91
N SER A 259 -0.03 -21.90 15.64
CA SER A 259 0.99 -22.47 16.52
C SER A 259 0.98 -21.83 17.91
N GLY A 260 0.85 -20.48 17.97
CA GLY A 260 0.70 -19.77 19.22
C GLY A 260 -0.54 -20.23 19.98
N SER A 261 -1.70 -20.27 19.31
CA SER A 261 -2.96 -20.70 19.94
C SER A 261 -2.90 -22.15 20.42
N CYS A 262 -2.27 -23.05 19.65
CA CYS A 262 -2.07 -24.45 20.07
C CYS A 262 -1.22 -24.59 21.34
N VAL A 263 -0.25 -23.71 21.55
CA VAL A 263 0.54 -23.70 22.80
C VAL A 263 -0.24 -23.07 23.94
N PHE A 264 -0.80 -21.90 23.72
CA PHE A 264 -1.45 -21.12 24.78
C PHE A 264 -2.75 -21.74 25.30
N ILE A 265 -3.46 -22.56 24.49
CA ILE A 265 -4.68 -23.22 24.92
C ILE A 265 -4.43 -24.16 26.13
N PHE A 266 -3.27 -24.83 26.18
CA PHE A 266 -2.88 -25.65 27.32
C PHE A 266 -2.38 -24.84 28.51
N LEU A 267 -1.99 -23.60 28.27
CA LEU A 267 -1.45 -22.69 29.28
C LEU A 267 -2.49 -21.73 29.85
N VAL A 268 -3.77 -21.78 29.43
CA VAL A 268 -4.82 -20.82 29.79
C VAL A 268 -4.85 -20.51 31.30
N PRO A 269 -4.82 -21.48 32.24
CA PRO A 269 -4.91 -21.15 33.68
C PRO A 269 -3.69 -20.37 34.20
N TRP A 270 -2.49 -20.70 33.73
CA TRP A 270 -1.25 -20.00 34.11
C TRP A 270 -1.16 -18.65 33.43
N PHE A 271 -1.53 -18.60 32.17
CA PHE A 271 -1.56 -17.36 31.39
C PHE A 271 -2.56 -16.34 31.96
N ALA A 272 -3.77 -16.80 32.36
CA ALA A 272 -4.74 -15.93 33.02
C ALA A 272 -4.18 -15.35 34.34
N LYS A 273 -3.52 -16.16 35.16
CA LYS A 273 -2.86 -15.68 36.40
C LYS A 273 -1.77 -14.65 36.10
N PHE A 274 -0.94 -14.88 35.10
CA PHE A 274 0.08 -13.93 34.68
C PHE A 274 -0.55 -12.61 34.20
N VAL A 275 -1.57 -12.68 33.37
CA VAL A 275 -2.30 -11.49 32.88
C VAL A 275 -2.95 -10.72 34.03
N GLN A 276 -3.57 -11.41 35.00
CA GLN A 276 -4.12 -10.78 36.19
C GLN A 276 -3.04 -10.11 37.05
N PHE A 277 -1.82 -10.70 37.08
CA PHE A 277 -0.68 -10.12 37.82
C PHE A 277 -0.22 -8.80 37.21
N ILE A 278 -0.13 -8.69 35.88
CA ILE A 278 0.33 -7.49 35.17
C ILE A 278 -0.79 -6.44 34.95
N SER A 279 -2.04 -6.77 35.29
CA SER A 279 -3.21 -5.92 35.06
C SER A 279 -3.61 -5.13 36.32
N PRO A 280 -4.37 -4.04 36.17
CA PRO A 280 -4.93 -3.33 37.29
C PRO A 280 -5.73 -4.24 38.19
N LYS A 281 -5.74 -3.95 39.52
CA LYS A 281 -6.54 -4.66 40.53
C LYS A 281 -7.89 -3.97 40.67
N GLY A 282 -8.94 -4.74 40.95
CA GLY A 282 -10.30 -4.23 41.12
C GLY A 282 -11.33 -5.35 41.05
N ASN A 283 -12.62 -4.98 41.03
CA ASN A 283 -13.68 -5.95 40.75
C ASN A 283 -13.52 -6.56 39.37
N GLU A 284 -13.80 -7.83 39.20
CA GLU A 284 -13.55 -8.56 37.94
C GLU A 284 -14.21 -7.86 36.74
N ILE A 285 -15.49 -7.51 36.83
CA ILE A 285 -16.24 -6.82 35.76
C ILE A 285 -15.66 -5.45 35.38
N ASP A 286 -14.91 -4.83 36.33
CA ASP A 286 -14.29 -3.52 36.10
C ASP A 286 -12.96 -3.59 35.40
N VAL A 287 -12.22 -4.66 35.59
CA VAL A 287 -10.85 -4.81 35.08
C VAL A 287 -10.70 -5.81 33.93
N ILE A 288 -11.72 -6.65 33.71
CA ILE A 288 -11.61 -7.77 32.74
C ILE A 288 -11.37 -7.30 31.31
N SER A 289 -11.97 -6.20 30.89
CA SER A 289 -11.72 -5.62 29.55
C SER A 289 -10.23 -5.30 29.38
N ARG A 290 -9.59 -4.69 30.38
CA ARG A 290 -8.16 -4.42 30.39
C ARG A 290 -7.33 -5.72 30.44
N GLN A 291 -7.78 -6.71 31.19
CA GLN A 291 -7.12 -8.02 31.26
C GLN A 291 -7.17 -8.73 29.90
N ILE A 292 -8.29 -8.69 29.17
CA ILE A 292 -8.41 -9.23 27.82
C ILE A 292 -7.45 -8.50 26.86
N ALA A 293 -7.39 -7.17 26.92
CA ALA A 293 -6.45 -6.39 26.11
C ALA A 293 -4.99 -6.76 26.42
N ASN A 294 -4.64 -6.91 27.70
CA ASN A 294 -3.30 -7.32 28.13
C ASN A 294 -2.99 -8.76 27.69
N ALA A 295 -3.96 -9.68 27.75
CA ALA A 295 -3.83 -11.03 27.22
C ALA A 295 -3.54 -11.00 25.73
N HIS A 296 -4.28 -10.20 24.96
CA HIS A 296 -4.09 -10.06 23.52
C HIS A 296 -2.69 -9.52 23.19
N THR A 297 -2.26 -8.45 23.85
CA THR A 297 -0.95 -7.87 23.66
C THR A 297 0.17 -8.84 24.04
N THR A 298 0.07 -9.48 25.21
CA THR A 298 1.08 -10.42 25.71
C THR A 298 1.21 -11.62 24.79
N PHE A 299 0.10 -12.21 24.34
CA PHE A 299 0.10 -13.32 23.40
C PHE A 299 0.88 -12.96 22.12
N ASN A 300 0.55 -11.84 21.49
CA ASN A 300 1.19 -11.43 20.24
C ASN A 300 2.67 -11.05 20.41
N ILE A 301 3.03 -10.39 21.52
CA ILE A 301 4.44 -10.09 21.83
C ILE A 301 5.22 -11.38 22.05
N VAL A 302 4.73 -12.32 22.88
CA VAL A 302 5.43 -13.57 23.16
C VAL A 302 5.58 -14.40 21.87
N CYS A 303 4.52 -14.56 21.09
CA CYS A 303 4.60 -15.27 19.80
C CYS A 303 5.61 -14.60 18.85
N THR A 304 5.63 -13.26 18.79
CA THR A 304 6.60 -12.53 17.95
C THR A 304 8.04 -12.76 18.45
N LEU A 305 8.29 -12.66 19.75
CA LEU A 305 9.63 -12.86 20.32
C LEU A 305 10.13 -14.29 20.07
N VAL A 306 9.24 -15.29 20.07
CA VAL A 306 9.60 -16.69 19.76
C VAL A 306 9.86 -16.87 18.26
N TRP A 307 8.98 -16.36 17.39
CA TRP A 307 9.06 -16.60 15.96
C TRP A 307 10.06 -15.70 15.23
N LEU A 308 10.38 -14.50 15.75
CA LEU A 308 11.30 -13.55 15.11
C LEU A 308 12.69 -14.16 14.86
N PRO A 309 13.36 -14.78 15.84
CA PRO A 309 14.62 -15.48 15.59
C PRO A 309 14.43 -16.75 14.76
N LEU A 310 13.24 -17.31 14.70
CA LEU A 310 12.90 -18.53 13.95
C LEU A 310 12.36 -18.25 12.53
N ILE A 311 12.49 -17.01 12.02
CA ILE A 311 12.09 -16.68 10.63
C ILE A 311 12.69 -17.66 9.61
N PRO A 312 13.98 -18.07 9.68
CA PRO A 312 14.51 -19.06 8.73
C PRO A 312 13.77 -20.40 8.78
N LEU A 313 13.33 -20.83 9.95
CA LEU A 313 12.51 -22.03 10.12
C LEU A 313 11.12 -21.83 9.52
N MET A 314 10.47 -20.69 9.76
CA MET A 314 9.19 -20.34 9.16
C MET A 314 9.26 -20.35 7.64
N VAL A 315 10.30 -19.73 7.07
CA VAL A 315 10.55 -19.75 5.62
C VAL A 315 10.67 -21.19 5.10
N LYS A 316 11.44 -22.06 5.79
CA LYS A 316 11.57 -23.47 5.42
C LYS A 316 10.22 -24.19 5.44
N ILE A 317 9.39 -23.97 6.46
CA ILE A 317 8.06 -24.57 6.57
C ILE A 317 7.18 -24.14 5.39
N VAL A 318 7.03 -22.82 5.16
CA VAL A 318 6.11 -22.32 4.12
C VAL A 318 6.60 -22.64 2.71
N THR A 319 7.91 -22.74 2.48
CA THR A 319 8.47 -23.17 1.18
C THR A 319 8.30 -24.68 0.95
N THR A 320 8.21 -25.47 2.00
CA THR A 320 7.90 -26.91 1.92
C THR A 320 6.42 -27.13 1.60
N ILE A 321 5.52 -26.30 2.17
CA ILE A 321 4.08 -26.34 1.91
C ILE A 321 3.78 -25.88 0.48
N ILE A 322 4.30 -24.71 0.08
CA ILE A 322 4.17 -24.19 -1.28
C ILE A 322 5.50 -24.36 -2.00
N ARG A 323 5.62 -25.42 -2.78
CA ARG A 323 6.86 -25.78 -3.49
C ARG A 323 7.05 -25.00 -4.78
N GLY A 324 8.31 -24.89 -5.21
CA GLY A 324 8.75 -24.30 -6.48
C GLY A 324 8.93 -22.80 -6.41
N ASN A 325 9.53 -22.24 -7.47
CA ASN A 325 9.70 -20.79 -7.64
C ASN A 325 8.55 -20.24 -8.47
N ASP A 326 8.33 -18.94 -8.36
CA ASP A 326 7.43 -18.28 -9.29
C ASP A 326 8.00 -18.44 -10.70
N LYS A 327 7.27 -19.17 -11.55
CA LYS A 327 7.48 -19.10 -12.99
C LYS A 327 6.71 -17.87 -13.46
N THR A 328 7.29 -16.72 -13.33
CA THR A 328 6.59 -15.54 -13.82
C THR A 328 7.58 -14.55 -14.37
N GLU A 329 7.87 -14.75 -15.60
CA GLU A 329 7.78 -13.62 -16.50
C GLU A 329 6.28 -13.42 -16.72
N LYS A 330 5.66 -12.44 -16.01
CA LYS A 330 4.41 -11.83 -16.49
C LYS A 330 4.70 -11.43 -17.93
N ALA A 331 3.71 -11.59 -18.81
CA ALA A 331 3.87 -11.13 -20.17
C ALA A 331 4.41 -9.69 -20.15
N ALA A 332 5.29 -9.35 -21.05
CA ALA A 332 5.99 -8.06 -21.03
C ALA A 332 5.04 -6.86 -20.97
N PHE A 333 3.84 -7.02 -21.54
CA PHE A 333 2.75 -6.03 -21.58
C PHE A 333 1.90 -5.98 -20.31
N GLU A 334 2.03 -6.95 -19.36
CA GLU A 334 1.30 -6.88 -18.10
C GLU A 334 2.02 -6.01 -17.07
N PRO A 335 1.29 -5.18 -16.28
CA PRO A 335 1.92 -4.41 -15.22
C PRO A 335 2.55 -5.35 -14.19
N LYS A 336 3.82 -5.11 -13.91
CA LYS A 336 4.61 -5.96 -13.00
C LYS A 336 4.31 -5.66 -11.54
N TYR A 337 4.13 -4.39 -11.23
CA TYR A 337 4.07 -3.91 -9.85
C TYR A 337 2.65 -3.57 -9.40
N LEU A 338 1.73 -3.16 -10.29
CA LEU A 338 0.39 -2.73 -9.92
C LEU A 338 -0.45 -3.88 -9.33
N ASP A 339 -1.07 -3.64 -8.19
CA ASP A 339 -2.00 -4.56 -7.53
C ASP A 339 -3.24 -3.80 -7.06
N MET A 340 -4.40 -4.11 -7.66
CA MET A 340 -5.68 -3.47 -7.36
C MET A 340 -6.13 -3.65 -5.89
N LYS A 341 -5.66 -4.70 -5.20
CA LYS A 341 -5.99 -4.95 -3.79
C LYS A 341 -5.34 -3.95 -2.83
N VAL A 342 -4.30 -3.23 -3.30
CA VAL A 342 -3.55 -2.23 -2.51
C VAL A 342 -4.13 -0.82 -2.66
N ILE A 343 -5.09 -0.60 -3.55
CA ILE A 343 -5.65 0.73 -3.88
C ILE A 343 -6.20 1.47 -2.64
N GLU A 344 -6.83 0.73 -1.70
CA GLU A 344 -7.38 1.29 -0.46
C GLU A 344 -6.30 1.84 0.50
N GLN A 345 -5.01 1.68 0.15
CA GLN A 345 -3.87 2.13 0.94
C GLN A 345 -3.01 3.08 0.10
N PRO A 346 -3.34 4.38 0.04
CA PRO A 346 -2.75 5.32 -0.90
C PRO A 346 -1.22 5.35 -0.90
N ALA A 347 -0.60 5.38 0.29
CA ALA A 347 0.86 5.42 0.39
C ALA A 347 1.54 4.19 -0.23
N ALA A 348 0.93 3.00 -0.07
CA ALA A 348 1.44 1.77 -0.67
C ALA A 348 1.16 1.71 -2.18
N ALA A 349 -0.05 2.13 -2.61
CA ALA A 349 -0.42 2.20 -4.01
C ALA A 349 0.53 3.13 -4.80
N MET A 350 0.88 4.29 -4.25
CA MET A 350 1.83 5.22 -4.86
C MET A 350 3.24 4.65 -5.00
N VAL A 351 3.69 3.77 -4.09
CA VAL A 351 4.96 3.03 -4.25
C VAL A 351 4.90 2.12 -5.48
N LEU A 352 3.79 1.40 -5.66
CA LEU A 352 3.61 0.50 -6.80
C LEU A 352 3.57 1.28 -8.13
N VAL A 353 2.86 2.41 -8.18
CA VAL A 353 2.84 3.33 -9.33
C VAL A 353 4.25 3.85 -9.65
N SER A 354 4.99 4.30 -8.63
CA SER A 354 6.36 4.80 -8.82
C SER A 354 7.29 3.76 -9.43
N LYS A 355 7.15 2.50 -9.02
CA LYS A 355 7.95 1.38 -9.57
C LYS A 355 7.55 1.04 -11.02
N GLU A 356 6.26 1.07 -11.34
CA GLU A 356 5.80 0.82 -12.72
C GLU A 356 6.20 1.97 -13.65
N LEU A 357 6.12 3.24 -13.21
CA LEU A 357 6.59 4.40 -13.97
C LEU A 357 8.11 4.36 -14.19
N ASN A 358 8.88 3.90 -13.20
CA ASN A 358 10.32 3.72 -13.40
C ASN A 358 10.61 2.68 -14.49
N ARG A 359 9.89 1.55 -14.50
CA ARG A 359 9.97 0.52 -15.55
C ARG A 359 9.57 1.08 -16.92
N LEU A 360 8.49 1.89 -16.94
CA LEU A 360 8.01 2.51 -18.17
C LEU A 360 9.07 3.48 -18.75
N GLY A 361 9.77 4.24 -17.89
CA GLY A 361 10.89 5.08 -18.29
C GLY A 361 12.05 4.28 -18.89
N GLU A 362 12.41 3.13 -18.30
CA GLU A 362 13.44 2.22 -18.81
C GLU A 362 13.05 1.63 -20.19
N LEU A 363 11.77 1.30 -20.38
CA LEU A 363 11.26 0.85 -21.68
C LEU A 363 11.29 1.97 -22.73
N ALA A 364 11.00 3.20 -22.35
CA ALA A 364 11.10 4.35 -23.25
C ALA A 364 12.57 4.65 -23.66
N GLU A 365 13.52 4.47 -22.73
CA GLU A 365 14.96 4.54 -23.07
C GLU A 365 15.35 3.44 -24.08
N SER A 366 14.83 2.20 -23.91
CA SER A 366 15.05 1.10 -24.86
C SER A 366 14.43 1.41 -26.22
N LEU A 367 13.21 1.96 -26.24
CA LEU A 367 12.51 2.33 -27.47
C LEU A 367 13.28 3.37 -28.29
N LEU A 368 13.90 4.37 -27.62
CA LEU A 368 14.81 5.33 -28.29
C LEU A 368 16.05 4.65 -28.89
N SER A 369 16.59 3.62 -28.22
CA SER A 369 17.72 2.84 -28.74
C SER A 369 17.33 2.00 -29.94
N ASP A 370 16.14 1.40 -29.92
CA ASP A 370 15.60 0.63 -31.05
C ASP A 370 15.34 1.56 -32.25
N LEU A 371 14.76 2.74 -32.01
CA LEU A 371 14.56 3.77 -33.04
C LEU A 371 15.88 4.22 -33.67
N LYS A 372 16.93 4.46 -32.85
CA LYS A 372 18.28 4.79 -33.34
C LYS A 372 18.79 3.71 -34.27
N THR A 373 18.67 2.46 -33.89
CA THR A 373 19.13 1.33 -34.70
C THR A 373 18.31 1.20 -35.99
N ALA A 374 16.99 1.40 -35.92
CA ALA A 374 16.12 1.36 -37.11
C ALA A 374 16.45 2.43 -38.14
N ILE A 375 16.79 3.65 -37.70
CA ILE A 375 17.21 4.75 -38.58
C ILE A 375 18.55 4.43 -39.29
N VAL A 376 19.50 3.79 -38.59
CA VAL A 376 20.84 3.49 -39.10
C VAL A 376 20.85 2.24 -39.97
N ALA A 377 20.11 1.21 -39.61
CA ALA A 377 20.14 -0.12 -40.22
C ALA A 377 19.36 -0.21 -41.55
N ASP A 378 18.77 0.88 -42.03
CA ASP A 378 18.09 0.97 -43.35
C ASP A 378 17.05 -0.15 -43.56
N GLY A 379 16.30 -0.51 -42.48
CA GLY A 379 15.14 -1.39 -42.60
C GLY A 379 15.37 -2.87 -42.32
N ASP A 380 16.28 -3.26 -41.41
CA ASP A 380 16.35 -4.66 -40.97
C ASP A 380 15.05 -5.06 -40.28
N SER A 381 14.32 -6.03 -40.85
CA SER A 381 12.99 -6.46 -40.44
C SER A 381 12.92 -6.98 -38.97
N LYS A 382 14.04 -7.45 -38.40
CA LYS A 382 14.11 -7.91 -37.01
C LYS A 382 14.11 -6.75 -36.02
N THR A 383 14.88 -5.70 -36.30
CA THR A 383 15.01 -4.51 -35.47
C THR A 383 13.69 -3.72 -35.46
N HIS A 384 13.03 -3.62 -36.62
CA HIS A 384 11.70 -3.00 -36.71
C HIS A 384 10.63 -3.79 -35.92
N GLY A 385 10.67 -5.14 -35.99
CA GLY A 385 9.75 -5.98 -35.19
C GLY A 385 9.89 -5.76 -33.66
N SER A 386 11.13 -5.64 -33.17
CA SER A 386 11.41 -5.35 -31.76
C SER A 386 10.91 -3.96 -31.35
N PHE A 387 11.08 -2.95 -32.21
CA PHE A 387 10.59 -1.60 -31.99
C PHE A 387 9.06 -1.57 -31.82
N ILE A 388 8.30 -2.20 -32.72
CA ILE A 388 6.83 -2.24 -32.68
C ILE A 388 6.35 -2.99 -31.43
N GLU A 389 6.98 -4.13 -31.08
CA GLU A 389 6.64 -4.87 -29.86
C GLU A 389 6.86 -4.03 -28.61
N ASN A 390 8.00 -3.35 -28.48
CA ASN A 390 8.30 -2.47 -27.35
C ASN A 390 7.36 -1.26 -27.28
N LEU A 391 6.98 -0.68 -28.41
CA LEU A 391 6.01 0.41 -28.50
C LEU A 391 4.64 -0.02 -27.97
N GLU A 392 4.15 -1.18 -28.39
CA GLU A 392 2.87 -1.73 -27.92
C GLU A 392 2.90 -2.00 -26.42
N ILE A 393 4.02 -2.53 -25.91
CA ILE A 393 4.22 -2.74 -24.46
C ILE A 393 4.12 -1.41 -23.71
N VAL A 394 4.78 -0.35 -24.19
CA VAL A 394 4.74 0.97 -23.54
C VAL A 394 3.32 1.51 -23.50
N HIS A 395 2.55 1.44 -24.58
CA HIS A 395 1.17 1.92 -24.63
C HIS A 395 0.26 1.15 -23.67
N GLN A 396 0.31 -0.19 -23.66
CA GLN A 396 -0.52 -1.02 -22.77
C GLN A 396 -0.20 -0.80 -21.29
N LEU A 397 1.07 -0.61 -20.95
CA LEU A 397 1.49 -0.30 -19.58
C LEU A 397 1.05 1.10 -19.17
N GLN A 398 1.13 2.08 -20.04
CA GLN A 398 0.67 3.44 -19.80
C GLN A 398 -0.83 3.48 -19.51
N ASP A 399 -1.64 2.75 -20.28
CA ASP A 399 -3.08 2.62 -20.04
C ASP A 399 -3.35 1.97 -18.67
N SER A 400 -2.60 0.93 -18.32
CA SER A 400 -2.73 0.24 -17.03
C SER A 400 -2.37 1.16 -15.85
N VAL A 401 -1.34 1.98 -15.98
CA VAL A 401 -0.95 2.98 -14.97
C VAL A 401 -2.03 4.06 -14.84
N THR A 402 -2.56 4.54 -15.96
CA THR A 402 -3.63 5.55 -15.98
C THR A 402 -4.89 5.02 -15.30
N GLU A 403 -5.31 3.79 -15.60
CA GLU A 403 -6.46 3.14 -14.95
C GLU A 403 -6.22 3.02 -13.44
N TYR A 404 -5.05 2.56 -13.03
CA TYR A 404 -4.71 2.39 -11.61
C TYR A 404 -4.75 3.72 -10.85
N ILE A 405 -4.13 4.77 -11.40
CA ILE A 405 -4.14 6.13 -10.82
C ILE A 405 -5.57 6.67 -10.75
N THR A 406 -6.38 6.49 -11.78
CA THR A 406 -7.79 6.93 -11.80
C THR A 406 -8.59 6.25 -10.69
N ARG A 407 -8.41 4.95 -10.49
CA ARG A 407 -9.05 4.21 -9.39
C ARG A 407 -8.54 4.65 -8.02
N LEU A 408 -7.25 5.00 -7.92
CA LEU A 408 -6.68 5.53 -6.69
C LEU A 408 -7.31 6.89 -6.32
N PHE A 409 -7.55 7.78 -7.29
CA PHE A 409 -8.32 9.01 -7.05
C PHE A 409 -9.77 8.72 -6.64
N ALA A 410 -10.42 7.76 -7.30
CA ALA A 410 -11.80 7.39 -7.01
C ALA A 410 -11.99 6.76 -5.61
N SER A 411 -10.95 6.24 -4.98
CA SER A 411 -11.01 5.68 -3.62
C SER A 411 -11.36 6.73 -2.54
N GLY A 412 -11.10 8.03 -2.82
CA GLY A 412 -11.36 9.13 -1.90
C GLY A 412 -10.47 9.17 -0.65
N ASN A 413 -9.48 8.29 -0.55
CA ASN A 413 -8.62 8.12 0.63
C ASN A 413 -7.34 8.95 0.59
N LEU A 414 -7.09 9.67 -0.52
CA LEU A 414 -5.92 10.53 -0.69
C LEU A 414 -6.01 11.78 0.19
N THR A 415 -4.88 12.17 0.79
CA THR A 415 -4.72 13.53 1.32
C THR A 415 -4.53 14.52 0.18
N GLU A 416 -4.69 15.83 0.43
CA GLU A 416 -4.42 16.88 -0.56
C GLU A 416 -3.02 16.73 -1.17
N GLN A 417 -2.00 16.58 -0.34
CA GLN A 417 -0.62 16.38 -0.80
C GLN A 417 -0.43 15.06 -1.59
N GLN A 418 -1.09 13.97 -1.18
CA GLN A 418 -1.06 12.73 -1.96
C GLN A 418 -1.78 12.89 -3.30
N SER A 419 -2.86 13.66 -3.35
CA SER A 419 -3.57 13.97 -4.58
C SER A 419 -2.70 14.75 -5.55
N GLU A 420 -2.00 15.79 -5.07
CA GLU A 420 -1.04 16.55 -5.86
C GLU A 420 0.08 15.66 -6.41
N GLN A 421 0.70 14.85 -5.55
CA GLN A 421 1.74 13.91 -5.98
C GLN A 421 1.23 12.87 -6.99
N THR A 422 0.02 12.34 -6.77
CA THR A 422 -0.59 11.36 -7.68
C THR A 422 -0.91 12.00 -9.03
N ALA A 423 -1.35 13.27 -9.04
CA ALA A 423 -1.54 14.04 -10.28
C ALA A 423 -0.21 14.22 -11.03
N GLY A 424 0.86 14.59 -10.33
CA GLY A 424 2.19 14.71 -10.94
C GLY A 424 2.69 13.37 -11.51
N LEU A 425 2.47 12.23 -10.82
CA LEU A 425 2.80 10.92 -11.37
C LEU A 425 2.01 10.61 -12.66
N LEU A 426 0.75 11.06 -12.75
CA LEU A 426 -0.02 10.94 -13.99
C LEU A 426 0.55 11.81 -15.11
N TYR A 427 1.04 13.02 -14.81
CA TYR A 427 1.73 13.86 -15.80
C TYR A 427 3.03 13.21 -16.29
N VAL A 428 3.81 12.59 -15.40
CA VAL A 428 4.99 11.80 -15.79
C VAL A 428 4.61 10.67 -16.74
N ASN A 429 3.55 9.90 -16.40
CA ASN A 429 3.03 8.81 -17.23
C ASN A 429 2.68 9.31 -18.66
N ASN A 430 1.92 10.39 -18.75
CA ASN A 430 1.51 11.00 -20.01
C ASN A 430 2.69 11.55 -20.81
N SER A 431 3.73 12.08 -20.14
CA SER A 431 4.92 12.60 -20.80
C SER A 431 5.76 11.48 -21.40
N ILE A 432 5.88 10.32 -20.71
CA ILE A 432 6.56 9.13 -21.26
C ILE A 432 5.79 8.58 -22.47
N GLN A 433 4.45 8.52 -22.41
CA GLN A 433 3.62 8.12 -23.54
C GLN A 433 3.89 9.00 -24.76
N ARG A 434 3.87 10.33 -24.58
CA ARG A 434 4.12 11.26 -25.68
C ARG A 434 5.51 11.08 -26.31
N ILE A 435 6.52 10.68 -25.53
CA ILE A 435 7.83 10.33 -26.08
C ILE A 435 7.71 9.10 -26.97
N ALA A 436 6.99 8.06 -26.55
CA ALA A 436 6.74 6.86 -27.35
C ALA A 436 5.95 7.17 -28.64
N ASP A 437 4.88 7.98 -28.55
CA ASP A 437 4.10 8.43 -29.72
C ASP A 437 4.98 9.16 -30.73
N ARG A 438 5.96 9.97 -30.27
CA ARG A 438 6.90 10.65 -31.17
C ARG A 438 7.92 9.68 -31.81
N CYS A 439 8.29 8.60 -31.11
CA CYS A 439 9.07 7.54 -31.69
C CYS A 439 8.30 6.87 -32.85
N GLU A 440 7.01 6.57 -32.64
CA GLU A 440 6.12 6.03 -33.67
C GLU A 440 5.99 6.97 -34.88
N ASP A 441 5.74 8.28 -34.64
CA ASP A 441 5.67 9.28 -35.71
C ASP A 441 6.94 9.30 -36.57
N ILE A 442 8.12 9.19 -35.96
CA ILE A 442 9.41 9.18 -36.67
C ILE A 442 9.54 7.88 -37.48
N ASP A 443 9.22 6.74 -36.90
CA ASP A 443 9.25 5.44 -37.57
C ASP A 443 8.35 5.46 -38.82
N GLN A 444 7.10 5.92 -38.69
CA GLN A 444 6.16 6.10 -39.78
C GLN A 444 6.68 7.05 -40.89
N ILE A 445 7.44 8.09 -40.52
CA ILE A 445 8.07 8.99 -41.51
C ILE A 445 9.18 8.24 -42.24
N CYS A 446 10.03 7.48 -41.54
CA CYS A 446 11.10 6.69 -42.15
C CYS A 446 10.53 5.61 -43.09
N GLU A 447 9.46 4.93 -42.69
CA GLU A 447 8.76 3.96 -43.53
C GLU A 447 8.20 4.61 -44.80
N LYS A 448 7.59 5.80 -44.73
CA LYS A 448 7.12 6.56 -45.90
C LYS A 448 8.27 6.96 -46.83
N VAL A 449 9.43 7.29 -46.28
CA VAL A 449 10.64 7.59 -47.08
C VAL A 449 11.07 6.35 -47.87
N ASN A 450 11.18 5.20 -47.21
CA ASN A 450 11.60 3.93 -47.79
C ASN A 450 10.59 3.45 -48.85
N ASN A 451 9.28 3.50 -48.56
CA ASN A 451 8.22 3.10 -49.50
C ASN A 451 8.18 3.96 -50.77
N ASN A 452 8.67 5.21 -50.70
CA ASN A 452 8.84 6.07 -51.90
C ASN A 452 10.15 5.83 -52.63
N GLY A 453 10.92 4.79 -52.30
CA GLY A 453 12.22 4.48 -52.93
C GLY A 453 13.31 5.51 -52.65
N LYS A 454 13.12 6.33 -51.57
CA LYS A 454 14.09 7.35 -51.17
C LYS A 454 14.83 6.88 -49.91
N ARG A 455 16.01 7.47 -49.71
CA ARG A 455 16.84 7.19 -48.53
C ARG A 455 17.34 8.49 -47.91
N LEU A 456 17.57 8.44 -46.60
CA LEU A 456 18.31 9.50 -45.92
C LEU A 456 19.77 9.48 -46.35
N THR A 457 20.40 10.64 -46.42
CA THR A 457 21.87 10.70 -46.65
C THR A 457 22.58 10.24 -45.37
N SER A 458 23.80 9.72 -45.48
CA SER A 458 24.63 9.28 -44.36
C SER A 458 24.80 10.38 -43.29
N GLU A 459 24.95 11.63 -43.76
CA GLU A 459 25.05 12.78 -42.88
C GLU A 459 23.73 13.05 -42.15
N ALA A 460 22.59 12.90 -42.84
CA ALA A 460 21.28 13.08 -42.21
C ALA A 460 21.02 12.00 -41.14
N SER A 461 21.38 10.75 -41.41
CA SER A 461 21.27 9.66 -40.41
C SER A 461 22.14 9.93 -39.19
N SER A 462 23.40 10.37 -39.36
CA SER A 462 24.29 10.73 -38.25
C SER A 462 23.76 11.93 -37.44
N GLU A 463 23.16 12.94 -38.10
CA GLU A 463 22.53 14.08 -37.45
C GLU A 463 21.32 13.65 -36.61
N MET A 464 20.56 12.64 -37.05
CA MET A 464 19.44 12.07 -36.30
C MET A 464 19.92 11.24 -35.11
N GLU A 465 21.00 10.46 -35.27
CA GLU A 465 21.63 9.74 -34.16
C GLU A 465 22.06 10.71 -33.03
N ASP A 466 22.75 11.81 -33.39
CA ASP A 466 23.15 12.83 -32.43
C ASP A 466 21.92 13.40 -31.67
N CYS A 467 20.80 13.62 -32.38
CA CYS A 467 19.55 14.08 -31.72
C CYS A 467 19.00 13.04 -30.76
N ILE A 468 18.98 11.77 -31.12
CA ILE A 468 18.51 10.68 -30.23
C ILE A 468 19.40 10.59 -28.99
N ASP A 469 20.72 10.68 -29.15
CA ASP A 469 21.66 10.66 -28.03
C ASP A 469 21.42 11.83 -27.06
N ILE A 470 21.09 13.01 -27.57
CA ILE A 470 20.70 14.15 -26.73
C ILE A 470 19.39 13.83 -25.95
N ILE A 471 18.37 13.26 -26.62
CA ILE A 471 17.08 12.93 -26.01
C ILE A 471 17.23 11.83 -24.98
N GLN A 472 18.02 10.79 -25.25
CA GLN A 472 18.32 9.74 -24.27
C GLN A 472 18.95 10.31 -22.99
N GLN A 473 19.90 11.25 -23.15
CA GLN A 473 20.49 11.94 -22.00
C GLN A 473 19.47 12.79 -21.25
N LEU A 474 18.57 13.49 -21.94
CA LEU A 474 17.51 14.28 -21.35
C LEU A 474 16.54 13.38 -20.57
N LEU A 475 16.04 12.29 -21.18
CA LEU A 475 15.12 11.35 -20.54
C LEU A 475 15.75 10.72 -19.31
N LYS A 476 17.00 10.23 -19.42
CA LYS A 476 17.73 9.66 -18.30
C LYS A 476 17.86 10.64 -17.12
N LYS A 477 18.17 11.91 -17.40
CA LYS A 477 18.28 12.96 -16.38
C LYS A 477 16.93 13.35 -15.80
N ALA A 478 15.87 13.43 -16.59
CA ALA A 478 14.52 13.69 -16.14
C ALA A 478 14.01 12.55 -15.23
N MET A 479 14.24 11.29 -15.62
CA MET A 479 13.92 10.13 -14.78
C MET A 479 14.76 10.06 -13.50
N GLU A 480 16.03 10.50 -13.54
CA GLU A 480 16.84 10.63 -12.33
C GLU A 480 16.30 11.71 -11.39
N ALA A 481 15.89 12.87 -11.92
CA ALA A 481 15.32 13.98 -11.16
C ALA A 481 14.05 13.55 -10.42
N ILE A 482 13.10 12.93 -11.13
CA ILE A 482 11.84 12.49 -10.52
C ILE A 482 12.04 11.33 -9.54
N ARG A 483 13.00 10.42 -9.80
CA ARG A 483 13.34 9.32 -8.90
C ARG A 483 13.86 9.81 -7.56
N LYS A 484 14.65 10.90 -7.55
CA LYS A 484 15.27 11.46 -6.35
C LYS A 484 14.47 12.63 -5.75
N GLY A 485 13.48 13.18 -6.48
CA GLY A 485 12.86 14.47 -6.16
C GLY A 485 13.91 15.59 -6.12
N ASP A 486 14.82 15.62 -7.07
CA ASP A 486 15.99 16.51 -7.06
C ASP A 486 15.86 17.64 -8.10
N ALA A 487 15.44 18.82 -7.63
CA ALA A 487 15.29 19.99 -8.45
C ALA A 487 16.60 20.45 -9.11
N VAL A 488 17.77 20.19 -8.50
CA VAL A 488 19.07 20.56 -9.09
C VAL A 488 19.36 19.68 -10.31
N VAL A 489 19.03 18.38 -10.23
CA VAL A 489 19.13 17.49 -11.40
C VAL A 489 18.13 17.92 -12.48
N ALA A 490 16.90 18.32 -12.11
CA ALA A 490 15.89 18.83 -13.03
C ALA A 490 16.39 20.07 -13.81
N GLU A 491 17.05 21.02 -13.15
CA GLU A 491 17.62 22.20 -13.80
C GLU A 491 18.61 21.81 -14.91
N THR A 492 19.36 20.73 -14.76
CA THR A 492 20.29 20.25 -15.81
C THR A 492 19.55 19.80 -17.08
N VAL A 493 18.29 19.35 -16.94
CA VAL A 493 17.45 18.98 -18.11
C VAL A 493 17.07 20.25 -18.88
N PHE A 494 16.68 21.32 -18.20
CA PHE A 494 16.34 22.61 -18.85
C PHE A 494 17.53 23.20 -19.62
N GLU A 495 18.74 23.10 -19.06
CA GLU A 495 19.94 23.55 -19.75
C GLU A 495 20.28 22.67 -20.96
N ASN A 496 20.16 21.36 -20.82
CA ASN A 496 20.47 20.43 -21.91
C ASN A 496 19.45 20.49 -23.06
N LYS A 497 18.17 20.84 -22.80
CA LYS A 497 17.20 21.10 -23.87
C LYS A 497 17.70 22.16 -24.85
N LYS A 498 18.43 23.18 -24.38
CA LYS A 498 19.04 24.20 -25.25
C LYS A 498 20.01 23.60 -26.27
N LYS A 499 20.63 22.43 -25.97
CA LYS A 499 21.48 21.70 -26.91
C LYS A 499 20.64 21.11 -28.05
N MET A 500 19.48 20.51 -27.73
CA MET A 500 18.57 19.98 -28.75
C MET A 500 18.10 21.07 -29.70
N HIS A 501 17.67 22.22 -29.19
CA HIS A 501 17.27 23.35 -30.05
C HIS A 501 18.41 23.90 -30.92
N LYS A 502 19.65 23.92 -30.42
CA LYS A 502 20.83 24.28 -31.21
C LYS A 502 21.13 23.22 -32.29
N ALA A 503 20.98 21.94 -31.96
CA ALA A 503 21.17 20.83 -32.90
C ALA A 503 20.12 20.88 -34.03
N GLU A 504 18.85 21.07 -33.69
CA GLU A 504 17.75 21.22 -34.65
C GLU A 504 18.02 22.35 -35.64
N LYS A 505 18.38 23.56 -35.18
CA LYS A 505 18.73 24.69 -36.04
C LYS A 505 19.95 24.43 -36.92
N LYS A 506 21.01 23.80 -36.37
CA LYS A 506 22.21 23.46 -37.07
C LYS A 506 21.93 22.46 -38.19
N TYR A 507 21.20 21.40 -37.89
CA TYR A 507 20.94 20.31 -38.82
C TYR A 507 19.89 20.68 -39.87
N SER A 508 18.87 21.46 -39.52
CA SER A 508 17.95 22.02 -40.51
C SER A 508 18.67 22.92 -41.53
N LYS A 509 19.62 23.74 -41.10
CA LYS A 509 20.44 24.54 -41.99
C LYS A 509 21.37 23.67 -42.87
N ALA A 510 21.97 22.65 -42.31
CA ALA A 510 22.81 21.70 -43.05
C ALA A 510 22.00 20.95 -44.11
N HIS A 511 20.79 20.50 -43.79
CA HIS A 511 19.88 19.86 -44.73
C HIS A 511 19.52 20.79 -45.89
N LEU A 512 19.15 22.04 -45.64
CA LEU A 512 18.87 23.02 -46.71
C LEU A 512 20.06 23.28 -47.61
N ASN A 513 21.29 23.26 -47.08
CA ASN A 513 22.51 23.35 -47.90
C ASN A 513 22.72 22.11 -48.79
N ARG A 514 22.43 20.89 -48.28
CA ARG A 514 22.47 19.66 -49.07
C ARG A 514 21.46 19.69 -50.22
N VAL A 515 20.25 20.20 -49.98
CA VAL A 515 19.22 20.39 -51.01
C VAL A 515 19.68 21.41 -52.04
N LYS A 516 20.21 22.56 -51.61
CA LYS A 516 20.72 23.61 -52.52
C LYS A 516 21.87 23.13 -53.42
N ASN A 517 22.70 22.23 -52.90
CA ASN A 517 23.83 21.68 -53.62
C ASN A 517 23.48 20.39 -54.42
N GLU A 518 22.18 20.07 -54.55
CA GLU A 518 21.66 18.89 -55.25
C GLU A 518 22.17 17.54 -54.69
N VAL A 519 22.69 17.52 -53.46
CA VAL A 519 23.11 16.30 -52.76
C VAL A 519 21.92 15.55 -52.17
N CYS A 520 20.82 16.25 -51.91
CA CYS A 520 19.59 15.72 -51.35
C CYS A 520 18.39 16.21 -52.17
N ASP A 521 17.41 15.32 -52.40
CA ASP A 521 16.16 15.64 -53.09
C ASP A 521 15.34 16.65 -52.24
N ALA A 522 14.85 17.69 -52.90
CA ALA A 522 14.07 18.75 -52.23
C ALA A 522 12.79 18.22 -51.51
N SER A 523 12.18 17.14 -52.02
CA SER A 523 11.01 16.51 -51.40
C SER A 523 11.32 15.86 -50.03
N MET A 524 12.60 15.59 -49.74
CA MET A 524 13.03 15.10 -48.42
C MET A 524 12.92 16.13 -47.30
N THR A 525 12.84 17.43 -47.64
CA THR A 525 12.78 18.52 -46.68
C THR A 525 11.60 18.37 -45.70
N ARG A 526 10.44 17.97 -46.22
CA ARG A 526 9.26 17.79 -45.34
C ARG A 526 9.44 16.63 -44.35
N TYR A 527 10.08 15.52 -44.76
CA TYR A 527 10.35 14.37 -43.93
C TYR A 527 11.39 14.70 -42.86
N PHE A 528 12.52 15.29 -43.29
CA PHE A 528 13.57 15.73 -42.39
C PHE A 528 13.04 16.72 -41.33
N SER A 529 12.28 17.73 -41.76
CA SER A 529 11.68 18.72 -40.86
C SER A 529 10.67 18.08 -39.89
N GLY A 530 9.88 17.08 -40.35
CA GLY A 530 8.96 16.33 -39.50
C GLY A 530 9.69 15.54 -38.41
N ILE A 531 10.81 14.89 -38.76
CA ILE A 531 11.64 14.17 -37.80
C ILE A 531 12.26 15.13 -36.76
N MET A 532 12.87 16.23 -37.23
CA MET A 532 13.46 17.24 -36.34
C MET A 532 12.41 17.85 -35.37
N TYR A 533 11.21 18.12 -35.86
CA TYR A 533 10.09 18.57 -35.01
C TYR A 533 9.74 17.55 -33.93
N ASN A 534 9.66 16.25 -34.25
CA ASN A 534 9.38 15.22 -33.28
C ASN A 534 10.48 15.11 -32.22
N PHE A 535 11.76 15.24 -32.59
CA PHE A 535 12.85 15.29 -31.61
C PHE A 535 12.77 16.48 -30.68
N ASP A 536 12.41 17.69 -31.16
CA ASP A 536 12.22 18.85 -30.27
C ASP A 536 11.04 18.64 -29.32
N ARG A 537 9.93 18.02 -29.77
CA ARG A 537 8.78 17.65 -28.92
C ARG A 537 9.12 16.59 -27.87
N MET A 538 9.95 15.60 -28.19
CA MET A 538 10.46 14.65 -27.20
C MET A 538 11.27 15.35 -26.10
N ALA A 539 12.12 16.30 -26.49
CA ALA A 539 12.88 17.09 -25.53
C ALA A 539 11.97 17.93 -24.63
N ASP A 540 10.86 18.51 -25.17
CA ASP A 540 9.84 19.19 -24.36
C ASP A 540 9.20 18.24 -23.34
N ASN A 541 8.87 17.00 -23.72
CA ASN A 541 8.29 16.02 -22.80
C ASN A 541 9.28 15.60 -21.70
N CYS A 542 10.58 15.51 -21.99
CA CYS A 542 11.61 15.29 -20.96
C CYS A 542 11.68 16.47 -19.97
N VAL A 543 11.49 17.71 -20.46
CA VAL A 543 11.39 18.89 -19.59
C VAL A 543 10.16 18.81 -18.71
N SER A 544 9.00 18.44 -19.23
CA SER A 544 7.77 18.28 -18.45
C SER A 544 7.94 17.24 -17.31
N ILE A 545 8.65 16.12 -17.55
CA ILE A 545 8.97 15.18 -16.46
C ILE A 545 9.86 15.84 -15.38
N ALA A 546 10.82 16.67 -15.78
CA ALA A 546 11.73 17.32 -14.86
C ALA A 546 11.03 18.46 -14.08
N GLU A 547 10.05 19.15 -14.68
CA GLU A 547 9.21 20.17 -14.01
C GLU A 547 8.47 19.58 -12.81
N GLU A 548 7.91 18.36 -12.94
CA GLU A 548 7.24 17.69 -11.83
C GLU A 548 8.19 17.47 -10.63
N ALA A 549 9.48 17.21 -10.87
CA ALA A 549 10.46 17.11 -9.79
C ALA A 549 10.72 18.44 -9.08
N CYS A 550 10.60 19.58 -9.79
CA CYS A 550 10.65 20.92 -9.19
C CYS A 550 9.41 21.21 -8.35
N ASP A 551 8.25 20.66 -8.71
CA ASP A 551 6.99 20.78 -7.98
C ASP A 551 6.86 19.76 -6.82
N ASN A 552 8.00 19.23 -6.35
CA ASN A 552 8.11 18.26 -5.26
C ASN A 552 7.47 16.88 -5.54
N VAL A 553 7.20 16.55 -6.79
CA VAL A 553 6.81 15.19 -7.16
C VAL A 553 8.06 14.30 -7.18
N ALA A 554 7.98 13.16 -6.52
CA ALA A 554 9.08 12.20 -6.49
C ALA A 554 8.56 10.76 -6.45
N PHE A 555 9.32 9.84 -7.04
CA PHE A 555 9.03 8.42 -6.89
C PHE A 555 9.22 7.98 -5.44
N ILE A 556 8.25 7.25 -4.93
CA ILE A 556 8.31 6.68 -3.59
C ILE A 556 9.03 5.33 -3.69
N ASN A 557 10.22 5.25 -3.11
CA ASN A 557 11.02 4.02 -3.07
C ASN A 557 11.12 3.48 -1.65
N LEU A 558 11.14 2.15 -1.51
CA LEU A 558 11.36 1.45 -0.24
C LEU A 558 12.85 1.20 0.04
N ASP A 559 13.75 1.55 -0.88
CA ASP A 559 15.19 1.24 -0.81
C ASP A 559 15.97 2.22 0.08
N GLU A 560 17.07 1.75 0.68
CA GLU A 560 17.84 2.43 1.74
C GLU A 560 18.44 3.81 1.38
N GLU A 561 18.71 4.08 0.11
CA GLU A 561 19.35 5.34 -0.29
C GLU A 561 18.44 6.57 -0.13
N THR A 562 17.14 6.41 -0.28
CA THR A 562 16.16 7.50 -0.11
C THR A 562 15.97 7.89 1.36
N GLY A 563 16.20 6.98 2.29
CA GLY A 563 16.11 7.25 3.73
C GLY A 563 17.16 8.24 4.24
N LYS A 564 18.35 8.28 3.63
CA LYS A 564 19.43 9.24 3.99
C LYS A 564 19.15 10.64 3.45
N SER A 565 18.72 10.78 2.21
CA SER A 565 18.45 12.08 1.59
C SER A 565 17.25 12.82 2.19
N MET A 566 16.23 12.07 2.68
CA MET A 566 15.07 12.66 3.37
C MET A 566 15.34 13.04 4.83
N MET A 567 16.29 12.39 5.52
CA MET A 567 16.70 12.83 6.85
C MET A 567 17.48 14.16 6.83
N GLU A 568 18.21 14.43 5.78
CA GLU A 568 18.98 15.69 5.64
C GLU A 568 18.10 16.89 5.25
N ARG A 569 16.98 16.68 4.54
CA ARG A 569 16.06 17.76 4.11
C ARG A 569 15.01 18.15 5.16
N GLY A 570 14.83 17.37 6.21
CA GLY A 570 13.89 17.66 7.31
C GLY A 570 14.49 18.44 8.48
N ALA A 571 15.72 18.97 8.33
CA ALA A 571 16.44 19.74 9.33
C ALA A 571 16.60 21.25 8.96
N VAL A 572 15.72 21.77 8.09
CA VAL A 572 15.60 23.22 7.85
C VAL A 572 14.22 23.70 8.19
#